data_ae200a18060b3eb67162d08a662612dc
#
_entry.id   ae200a18060b3eb67162d08a662612dc
#
_cell.length_a   1.000
_cell.length_b   1.000
_cell.length_c   1.000
_cell.angle_alpha   90.00
_cell.angle_beta   90.00
_cell.angle_gamma   90.00
#
_symmetry.space_group_name_H-M   'P 1'
#
loop_
_entity.id
_entity.type
_entity.pdbx_description
1 polymer ?
#
loop_
_entity_poly.entity_id
_entity_poly.type
_entity_poly.pdbx_seq_one_letter_code
_entity_poly.pdbx_strand_id
1 'polypeptide(L)'
;MAVEVQYDYSKLRGRIREVLGTEGCFADKLNRSQNFLTKVFNGKSFFGQKDIETGADVLNIPVQEIGTYFFTKKVHKNETS
;
A
#
# COMPACT_ATOMS: atom_id res chain seq x y z
N MET A 1 15.34 8.74 19.72
CA MET A 1 14.51 9.14 18.79
C MET A 1 14.01 8.06 17.90
N ALA A 2 12.76 7.88 17.86
CA ALA A 2 12.19 6.82 17.07
C ALA A 2 12.21 7.22 15.60
N VAL A 3 12.56 6.28 14.77
CA VAL A 3 12.50 6.49 13.35
C VAL A 3 11.25 5.82 12.85
N GLU A 4 10.35 6.59 12.29
CA GLU A 4 9.16 6.02 11.74
C GLU A 4 9.40 5.64 10.30
N VAL A 5 9.12 4.40 9.98
CA VAL A 5 9.23 3.95 8.62
C VAL A 5 7.90 4.24 7.95
N GLN A 6 7.95 5.01 6.88
CA GLN A 6 6.78 5.28 6.09
C GLN A 6 6.98 4.74 4.70
N TYR A 7 5.94 4.15 4.15
CA TYR A 7 5.99 3.59 2.82
C TYR A 7 5.30 4.51 1.84
N ASP A 8 5.82 4.55 0.63
CA ASP A 8 5.22 5.30 -0.46
C ASP A 8 4.33 4.36 -1.24
N TYR A 9 3.03 4.56 -1.12
CA TYR A 9 2.05 3.70 -1.78
C TYR A 9 1.53 4.28 -3.09
N SER A 10 2.22 5.29 -3.63
CA SER A 10 1.75 5.92 -4.87
C SER A 10 1.56 4.92 -5.99
N LYS A 11 2.52 4.03 -6.15
CA LYS A 11 2.46 3.03 -7.20
C LYS A 11 1.34 2.05 -6.97
N LEU A 12 1.17 1.63 -5.72
CA LEU A 12 0.09 0.72 -5.37
C LEU A 12 -1.26 1.37 -5.64
N ARG A 13 -1.41 2.63 -5.25
CA ARG A 13 -2.69 3.32 -5.44
C ARG A 13 -2.99 3.50 -6.91
N GLY A 14 -1.97 3.77 -7.72
CA GLY A 14 -2.15 3.84 -9.16
C GLY A 14 -2.60 2.52 -9.74
N ARG A 15 -2.01 1.44 -9.27
CA ARG A 15 -2.39 0.10 -9.73
C ARG A 15 -3.83 -0.23 -9.35
N ILE A 16 -4.24 0.16 -8.13
CA ILE A 16 -5.61 -0.06 -7.70
C ILE A 16 -6.59 0.63 -8.65
N ARG A 17 -6.30 1.88 -8.99
CA ARG A 17 -7.18 2.61 -9.90
C ARG A 17 -7.20 1.98 -11.27
N GLU A 18 -6.06 1.52 -11.72
CA GLU A 18 -5.94 0.92 -13.05
C GLU A 18 -6.74 -0.37 -13.14
N VAL A 19 -6.65 -1.22 -12.12
CA VAL A 19 -7.26 -2.55 -12.17
C VAL A 19 -8.69 -2.55 -11.63
N LEU A 20 -8.93 -1.85 -10.53
CA LEU A 20 -10.21 -1.92 -9.83
C LEU A 20 -11.04 -0.65 -9.91
N GLY A 21 -10.44 0.44 -10.28
CA GLY A 21 -11.14 1.71 -10.42
C GLY A 21 -11.18 2.55 -9.16
N THR A 22 -11.42 1.97 -8.00
CA THR A 22 -11.52 2.73 -6.75
C THR A 22 -10.83 1.99 -5.63
N GLU A 23 -10.42 2.75 -4.61
CA GLU A 23 -9.84 2.17 -3.41
C GLU A 23 -10.88 1.43 -2.58
N GLY A 24 -12.13 1.86 -2.65
CA GLY A 24 -13.20 1.13 -1.96
C GLY A 24 -13.35 -0.28 -2.47
N CYS A 25 -13.21 -0.47 -3.78
CA CYS A 25 -13.27 -1.80 -4.36
C CYS A 25 -12.11 -2.66 -3.84
N PHE A 26 -10.94 -2.07 -3.69
CA PHE A 26 -9.78 -2.79 -3.16
C PHE A 26 -10.02 -3.20 -1.72
N ALA A 27 -10.58 -2.30 -0.90
CA ALA A 27 -10.90 -2.63 0.48
C ALA A 27 -11.87 -3.82 0.55
N ASP A 28 -12.89 -3.80 -0.31
CA ASP A 28 -13.82 -4.91 -0.39
C ASP A 28 -13.12 -6.23 -0.71
N LYS A 29 -12.21 -6.20 -1.67
CA LYS A 29 -11.47 -7.40 -2.06
C LYS A 29 -10.61 -7.93 -0.93
N LEU A 30 -10.09 -7.03 -0.10
CA LEU A 30 -9.29 -7.42 1.06
C LEU A 30 -10.15 -7.80 2.26
N ASN A 31 -11.46 -7.62 2.15
CA ASN A 31 -12.36 -7.82 3.26
C ASN A 31 -12.01 -6.88 4.43
N ARG A 32 -11.70 -5.64 4.09
CA ARG A 32 -11.36 -4.61 5.06
C ARG A 32 -12.24 -3.40 4.84
N SER A 33 -12.32 -2.53 5.84
CA SER A 33 -13.04 -1.28 5.68
C SER A 33 -12.22 -0.27 4.89
N GLN A 34 -12.89 0.69 4.31
CA GLN A 34 -12.17 1.77 3.64
C GLN A 34 -11.39 2.61 4.65
N ASN A 35 -11.87 2.70 5.88
CA ASN A 35 -11.14 3.36 6.94
C ASN A 35 -9.77 2.73 7.17
N PHE A 36 -9.70 1.40 7.08
CA PHE A 36 -8.43 0.71 7.22
C PHE A 36 -7.45 1.16 6.14
N LEU A 37 -7.91 1.20 4.89
CA LEU A 37 -7.05 1.64 3.81
C LEU A 37 -6.57 3.08 4.01
N THR A 38 -7.48 3.95 4.44
CA THR A 38 -7.12 5.33 4.69
C THR A 38 -6.01 5.42 5.74
N LYS A 39 -6.12 4.63 6.78
CA LYS A 39 -5.10 4.61 7.82
C LYS A 39 -3.76 4.11 7.28
N VAL A 40 -3.79 3.06 6.48
CA VAL A 40 -2.55 2.52 5.91
C VAL A 40 -1.89 3.55 5.01
N PHE A 41 -2.67 4.18 4.14
CA PHE A 41 -2.10 5.14 3.20
C PHE A 41 -1.64 6.42 3.88
N ASN A 42 -2.13 6.70 5.07
CA ASN A 42 -1.68 7.85 5.85
C ASN A 42 -0.56 7.50 6.83
N GLY A 43 -0.05 6.29 6.77
CA GLY A 43 1.06 5.88 7.63
C GLY A 43 0.67 5.52 9.04
N LYS A 44 -0.62 5.33 9.31
CA LYS A 44 -1.10 5.06 10.65
C LYS A 44 -1.37 3.58 10.90
N SER A 45 -1.25 2.77 9.89
CA SER A 45 -1.43 1.33 10.01
C SER A 45 -0.62 0.66 8.92
N PHE A 46 -0.56 -0.66 8.97
CA PHE A 46 0.19 -1.42 7.97
C PHE A 46 -0.66 -2.56 7.46
N PHE A 47 -0.41 -2.96 6.23
CA PHE A 47 -1.01 -4.16 5.70
C PHE A 47 -0.45 -5.38 6.42
N GLY A 48 -1.31 -6.31 6.77
CA GLY A 48 -0.85 -7.61 7.26
C GLY A 48 -0.38 -8.47 6.11
N GLN A 49 0.24 -9.59 6.45
CA GLN A 49 0.75 -10.49 5.43
C GLN A 49 -0.36 -10.98 4.51
N LYS A 50 -1.51 -11.31 5.08
CA LYS A 50 -2.62 -11.79 4.28
C LYS A 50 -3.17 -10.70 3.37
N ASP A 51 -3.20 -9.47 3.86
CA ASP A 51 -3.65 -8.35 3.03
C ASP A 51 -2.75 -8.19 1.81
N ILE A 52 -1.45 -8.33 2.01
CA ILE A 52 -0.49 -8.20 0.92
C ILE A 52 -0.67 -9.31 -0.09
N GLU A 53 -0.83 -10.55 0.38
CA GLU A 53 -1.03 -11.68 -0.50
C GLU A 53 -2.30 -11.54 -1.32
N THR A 54 -3.40 -11.21 -0.65
CA THR A 54 -4.67 -11.04 -1.34
C THR A 54 -4.61 -9.85 -2.30
N GLY A 55 -4.02 -8.76 -1.85
CA GLY A 55 -3.91 -7.57 -2.68
C GLY A 55 -3.07 -7.82 -3.93
N ALA A 56 -1.96 -8.50 -3.78
CA ALA A 56 -1.12 -8.81 -4.92
C ALA A 56 -1.86 -9.70 -5.92
N ASP A 57 -2.62 -10.66 -5.41
CA ASP A 57 -3.39 -11.56 -6.26
C ASP A 57 -4.47 -10.79 -7.01
N VAL A 58 -5.21 -9.96 -6.32
CA VAL A 58 -6.29 -9.18 -6.91
C VAL A 58 -5.77 -8.22 -7.98
N LEU A 59 -4.60 -7.65 -7.76
CA LEU A 59 -4.04 -6.66 -8.66
C LEU A 59 -3.08 -7.25 -9.68
N ASN A 60 -2.94 -8.57 -9.68
CA ASN A 60 -2.03 -9.27 -10.60
C ASN A 60 -0.60 -8.77 -10.48
N ILE A 61 -0.15 -8.59 -9.24
CA ILE A 61 1.23 -8.17 -8.98
C ILE A 61 2.07 -9.41 -8.77
N PRO A 62 3.07 -9.64 -9.61
CA PRO A 62 3.91 -10.83 -9.44
C PRO A 62 4.73 -10.75 -8.15
N VAL A 63 5.09 -11.93 -7.64
CA VAL A 63 5.79 -12.04 -6.38
C VAL A 63 7.02 -11.15 -6.32
N GLN A 64 7.78 -11.11 -7.42
CA GLN A 64 9.02 -10.34 -7.42
C GLN A 64 8.78 -8.84 -7.40
N GLU A 65 7.55 -8.38 -7.60
CA GLU A 65 7.24 -6.96 -7.57
C GLU A 65 6.48 -6.54 -6.31
N ILE A 66 6.18 -7.46 -5.42
CA ILE A 66 5.47 -7.13 -4.20
C ILE A 66 6.21 -6.05 -3.41
N GLY A 67 7.53 -6.18 -3.32
CA GLY A 67 8.31 -5.18 -2.61
C GLY A 67 8.18 -3.79 -3.20
N THR A 68 8.10 -3.71 -4.52
CA THR A 68 7.98 -2.42 -5.20
C THR A 68 6.66 -1.74 -4.88
N TYR A 69 5.59 -2.50 -4.79
CA TYR A 69 4.27 -1.93 -4.54
C TYR A 69 3.98 -1.71 -3.06
N PHE A 70 4.43 -2.61 -2.21
CA PHE A 70 4.01 -2.60 -0.81
C PHE A 70 5.07 -2.13 0.17
N PHE A 71 6.33 -2.11 -0.25
CA PHE A 71 7.42 -1.84 0.67
C PHE A 71 8.39 -0.77 0.21
N THR A 72 7.99 0.08 -0.74
CA THR A 72 8.83 1.19 -1.15
C THR A 72 8.82 2.24 -0.05
N LYS A 73 9.98 2.53 0.49
CA LYS A 73 10.07 3.50 1.58
C LYS A 73 9.98 4.91 1.03
N LYS A 74 9.34 5.77 1.79
CA LYS A 74 9.32 7.17 1.46
C LYS A 74 10.70 7.77 1.62
N VAL A 75 11.07 8.62 0.68
CA VAL A 75 12.36 9.30 0.74
C VAL A 75 12.12 10.72 1.20
N HIS A 76 12.80 11.11 2.26
CA HIS A 76 12.75 12.47 2.74
C HIS A 76 13.88 13.24 2.12
N LYS A 77 13.54 14.25 1.37
CA LYS A 77 14.52 14.98 0.74
C LYS A 77 15.11 15.96 1.55
N ASN A 78 14.81 16.25 2.46
CA ASN A 78 15.35 17.24 3.08
C ASN A 78 16.38 17.05 3.82
N GLU A 79 16.69 16.59 4.06
CA GLU A 79 17.58 16.49 4.65
C GLU A 79 18.57 16.88 4.36
N THR A 80 18.82 17.35 4.35
CA THR A 80 19.68 17.76 4.08
C THR A 80 20.02 18.18 3.78
N SER A 81 20.02 18.36 3.93
CA SER A 81 20.36 18.60 3.61
C SER A 81 20.57 18.80 3.39
#